data_c6f0ccb757d46b7cf5252d6475b62e36
#
_entry.id   c6f0ccb757d46b7cf5252d6475b62e36
#
_cell.length_a   1.000
_cell.length_b   1.000
_cell.length_c   1.000
_cell.angle_alpha   90.00
_cell.angle_beta   90.00
_cell.angle_gamma   90.00
#
_symmetry.space_group_name_H-M   'P 1'
#
loop_
_entity.id
_entity.type
_entity.pdbx_description
1 polymer ?
#
loop_
_entity_poly.entity_id
_entity_poly.type
_entity_poly.pdbx_seq_one_letter_code
_entity_poly.pdbx_strand_id
1 'polypeptide(L)'
;RTYRAEQGLSAPFPTFSAALFDMDGVLFDSMPAHCRSWVQAAHEVGLQMSEEDVYWFEGQTGSYTIKLLYQRTLGRDASPEETKWLYERKTQLFNKYNSGKTLPGVELVLAELSDVERLVVTGSSQASLLGRLDEAFPKVFSEDLMVTGKDVRRGKPDPEPYLMGLEKAGVSAAEAFVVENAPMGVRAA
;
A
#
# COMPACT_ATOMS: atom_id res chain seq x y z
N ARG A 1 2.79 2.66 -26.68
CA ARG A 1 3.58 2.43 -27.94
C ARG A 1 4.25 3.74 -28.41
N THR A 2 3.58 4.86 -28.41
CA THR A 2 4.06 6.15 -28.92
C THR A 2 5.32 6.66 -28.18
N TYR A 3 5.31 6.66 -26.84
CA TYR A 3 6.43 7.14 -26.03
C TYR A 3 7.74 6.36 -26.31
N ARG A 4 7.66 5.04 -26.45
CA ARG A 4 8.86 4.22 -26.76
C ARG A 4 9.46 4.51 -28.11
N ALA A 5 8.61 4.71 -29.12
CA ALA A 5 9.06 5.08 -30.45
C ALA A 5 9.78 6.45 -30.43
N GLU A 6 9.24 7.41 -29.70
CA GLU A 6 9.85 8.75 -29.50
C GLU A 6 11.19 8.68 -28.77
N GLN A 7 11.38 7.70 -27.86
CA GLN A 7 12.63 7.46 -27.13
C GLN A 7 13.59 6.52 -27.87
N GLY A 8 13.28 6.06 -29.09
CA GLY A 8 14.13 5.14 -29.85
C GLY A 8 14.25 3.74 -29.26
N LEU A 9 13.35 3.33 -28.39
CA LEU A 9 13.37 2.02 -27.73
C LEU A 9 12.81 0.94 -28.65
N SER A 10 13.68 0.18 -29.30
CA SER A 10 13.33 -0.84 -30.29
C SER A 10 13.03 -2.23 -29.71
N ALA A 11 13.47 -2.53 -28.48
CA ALA A 11 13.19 -3.81 -27.85
C ALA A 11 11.67 -4.02 -27.62
N PRO A 12 11.13 -5.23 -27.83
CA PRO A 12 9.73 -5.50 -27.54
C PRO A 12 9.43 -5.21 -26.06
N PHE A 13 8.18 -4.81 -25.77
CA PHE A 13 7.72 -4.71 -24.39
C PHE A 13 7.80 -6.11 -23.77
N PRO A 14 8.35 -6.25 -22.55
CA PRO A 14 8.24 -7.53 -21.85
C PRO A 14 6.75 -7.86 -21.69
N THR A 15 6.41 -9.11 -21.92
CA THR A 15 5.09 -9.64 -21.61
C THR A 15 5.07 -10.01 -20.14
N PHE A 16 4.15 -9.44 -19.39
CA PHE A 16 3.94 -9.76 -17.97
C PHE A 16 2.69 -10.62 -17.81
N SER A 17 2.76 -11.56 -16.88
CA SER A 17 1.64 -12.42 -16.48
C SER A 17 0.90 -11.88 -15.25
N ALA A 18 1.57 -11.08 -14.42
CA ALA A 18 0.99 -10.49 -13.23
C ALA A 18 1.38 -9.01 -13.01
N ALA A 19 0.46 -8.25 -12.42
CA ALA A 19 0.64 -6.88 -11.97
C ALA A 19 0.26 -6.78 -10.48
N LEU A 20 1.21 -6.40 -9.64
CA LEU A 20 1.04 -6.27 -8.21
C LEU A 20 0.90 -4.79 -7.87
N PHE A 21 -0.26 -4.40 -7.38
CA PHE A 21 -0.58 -3.02 -7.05
C PHE A 21 -0.48 -2.79 -5.54
N ASP A 22 0.24 -1.76 -5.11
CA ASP A 22 -0.07 -1.16 -3.82
C ASP A 22 -1.48 -0.54 -3.87
N MET A 23 -2.03 -0.20 -2.73
CA MET A 23 -3.40 0.29 -2.65
C MET A 23 -3.45 1.80 -2.42
N ASP A 24 -2.81 2.27 -1.34
CA ASP A 24 -2.93 3.64 -0.86
C ASP A 24 -1.97 4.57 -1.62
N GLY A 25 -2.51 5.52 -2.39
CA GLY A 25 -1.71 6.36 -3.28
C GLY A 25 -1.40 5.73 -4.65
N VAL A 26 -1.94 4.52 -4.93
CA VAL A 26 -1.86 3.84 -6.23
C VAL A 26 -3.25 3.60 -6.80
N LEU A 27 -4.12 2.90 -6.10
CA LEU A 27 -5.51 2.66 -6.50
C LEU A 27 -6.45 3.76 -5.96
N PHE A 28 -6.22 4.21 -4.72
CA PHE A 28 -7.02 5.22 -4.04
C PHE A 28 -6.21 6.49 -3.76
N ASP A 29 -6.86 7.65 -3.89
CA ASP A 29 -6.34 8.95 -3.45
C ASP A 29 -6.51 9.10 -1.93
N SER A 30 -5.82 8.24 -1.19
CA SER A 30 -5.95 8.11 0.27
C SER A 30 -4.79 8.75 1.04
N MET A 31 -3.69 9.11 0.38
CA MET A 31 -2.51 9.67 1.06
C MET A 31 -2.79 10.95 1.86
N PRO A 32 -3.62 11.91 1.39
CA PRO A 32 -3.97 13.07 2.22
C PRO A 32 -4.69 12.69 3.52
N ALA A 33 -5.55 11.65 3.47
CA ALA A 33 -6.23 11.12 4.66
C ALA A 33 -5.26 10.37 5.59
N HIS A 34 -4.31 9.61 5.05
CA HIS A 34 -3.22 8.98 5.81
C HIS A 34 -2.38 10.02 6.54
N CYS A 35 -1.90 11.07 5.85
CA CYS A 35 -1.16 12.15 6.45
C CYS A 35 -1.90 12.77 7.62
N ARG A 36 -3.11 13.25 7.37
CA ARG A 36 -3.89 13.94 8.38
C ARG A 36 -4.20 13.07 9.59
N SER A 37 -4.54 11.78 9.37
CA SER A 37 -4.90 10.86 10.44
C SER A 37 -3.72 10.44 11.30
N TRP A 38 -2.57 10.15 10.70
CA TRP A 38 -1.35 9.78 11.42
C TRP A 38 -0.80 10.94 12.25
N VAL A 39 -0.64 12.12 11.63
CA VAL A 39 -0.12 13.31 12.32
C VAL A 39 -1.01 13.67 13.51
N GLN A 40 -2.34 13.71 13.31
CA GLN A 40 -3.25 14.02 14.40
C GLN A 40 -3.21 12.96 15.50
N ALA A 41 -3.30 11.67 15.17
CA ALA A 41 -3.30 10.60 16.17
C ALA A 41 -2.01 10.59 17.01
N ALA A 42 -0.86 10.80 16.37
CA ALA A 42 0.42 10.90 17.07
C ALA A 42 0.47 12.11 18.02
N HIS A 43 0.05 13.29 17.56
CA HIS A 43 0.05 14.49 18.37
C HIS A 43 -0.90 14.42 19.58
N GLU A 44 -2.03 13.71 19.48
CA GLU A 44 -2.98 13.52 20.60
C GLU A 44 -2.34 12.79 21.80
N VAL A 45 -1.24 12.04 21.57
CA VAL A 45 -0.47 11.34 22.63
C VAL A 45 0.94 11.91 22.82
N GLY A 46 1.22 13.09 22.29
CA GLY A 46 2.50 13.78 22.46
C GLY A 46 3.65 13.20 21.63
N LEU A 47 3.37 12.33 20.64
CA LEU A 47 4.39 11.82 19.74
C LEU A 47 4.63 12.82 18.58
N GLN A 48 5.89 12.89 18.14
CA GLN A 48 6.27 13.77 17.03
C GLN A 48 6.17 13.02 15.71
N MET A 49 5.30 13.52 14.81
CA MET A 49 5.15 13.02 13.45
C MET A 49 4.85 14.18 12.50
N SER A 50 5.62 14.31 11.45
CA SER A 50 5.41 15.26 10.37
C SER A 50 4.65 14.62 9.20
N GLU A 51 4.12 15.43 8.28
CA GLU A 51 3.53 14.92 7.04
C GLU A 51 4.57 14.18 6.19
N GLU A 52 5.82 14.66 6.16
CA GLU A 52 6.93 14.01 5.46
C GLU A 52 7.21 12.61 6.03
N ASP A 53 7.16 12.43 7.35
CA ASP A 53 7.30 11.11 7.98
C ASP A 53 6.25 10.13 7.46
N VAL A 54 5.00 10.58 7.25
CA VAL A 54 3.93 9.70 6.75
C VAL A 54 4.27 9.16 5.38
N TYR A 55 4.75 10.01 4.46
CA TYR A 55 5.17 9.55 3.13
C TYR A 55 6.40 8.63 3.18
N TRP A 56 7.35 8.88 4.08
CA TRP A 56 8.52 8.02 4.26
C TRP A 56 8.17 6.64 4.85
N PHE A 57 7.16 6.59 5.73
CA PHE A 57 6.75 5.35 6.41
C PHE A 57 5.62 4.62 5.66
N GLU A 58 5.13 5.20 4.57
CA GLU A 58 4.07 4.56 3.79
C GLU A 58 4.51 3.18 3.26
N GLY A 59 3.55 2.26 3.23
CA GLY A 59 3.78 0.86 2.88
C GLY A 59 4.20 -0.04 4.05
N GLN A 60 4.57 0.53 5.20
CA GLN A 60 4.88 -0.24 6.41
C GLN A 60 3.62 -0.63 7.18
N THR A 61 3.75 -1.63 8.05
CA THR A 61 2.66 -1.97 8.97
C THR A 61 2.48 -0.88 10.02
N GLY A 62 1.23 -0.64 10.44
CA GLY A 62 0.93 0.39 11.44
C GLY A 62 1.65 0.15 12.78
N SER A 63 1.83 -1.10 13.19
CA SER A 63 2.58 -1.45 14.41
C SER A 63 4.06 -1.06 14.31
N TYR A 64 4.67 -1.22 13.14
CA TYR A 64 6.06 -0.81 12.94
C TYR A 64 6.21 0.72 12.97
N THR A 65 5.30 1.45 12.31
CA THR A 65 5.26 2.92 12.37
C THR A 65 5.14 3.42 13.81
N ILE A 66 4.23 2.83 14.60
CA ILE A 66 4.04 3.19 16.01
C ILE A 66 5.30 2.94 16.82
N LYS A 67 5.95 1.78 16.64
CA LYS A 67 7.22 1.48 17.29
C LYS A 67 8.28 2.54 17.01
N LEU A 68 8.45 2.94 15.75
CA LEU A 68 9.40 3.99 15.37
C LEU A 68 9.07 5.34 16.03
N LEU A 69 7.80 5.74 16.09
CA LEU A 69 7.38 6.99 16.72
C LEU A 69 7.70 7.01 18.22
N TYR A 70 7.40 5.92 18.94
CA TYR A 70 7.69 5.80 20.36
C TYR A 70 9.19 5.79 20.65
N GLN A 71 9.97 5.03 19.87
CA GLN A 71 11.43 5.03 20.02
C GLN A 71 12.03 6.41 19.75
N ARG A 72 11.59 7.09 18.68
CA ARG A 72 12.09 8.41 18.31
C ARG A 72 11.72 9.48 19.33
N THR A 73 10.49 9.48 19.81
CA THR A 73 9.98 10.55 20.69
C THR A 73 10.28 10.32 22.16
N LEU A 74 10.17 9.06 22.62
CA LEU A 74 10.21 8.71 24.04
C LEU A 74 11.39 7.79 24.42
N GLY A 75 12.19 7.33 23.46
CA GLY A 75 13.35 6.45 23.70
C GLY A 75 12.97 5.04 24.17
N ARG A 76 11.73 4.60 23.98
CA ARG A 76 11.23 3.28 24.38
C ARG A 76 10.29 2.69 23.35
N ASP A 77 10.00 1.40 23.44
CA ASP A 77 8.93 0.76 22.68
C ASP A 77 7.54 1.15 23.23
N ALA A 78 6.56 1.14 22.35
CA ALA A 78 5.15 1.22 22.74
C ALA A 78 4.71 -0.08 23.42
N SER A 79 3.83 0.02 24.43
CA SER A 79 3.17 -1.16 24.96
C SER A 79 2.14 -1.72 23.93
N PRO A 80 1.69 -2.97 24.12
CA PRO A 80 0.61 -3.51 23.27
C PRO A 80 -0.67 -2.66 23.30
N GLU A 81 -1.04 -2.12 24.45
CA GLU A 81 -2.20 -1.27 24.65
C GLU A 81 -2.04 0.08 23.95
N GLU A 82 -0.86 0.70 24.06
CA GLU A 82 -0.51 1.95 23.38
C GLU A 82 -0.55 1.75 21.85
N THR A 83 0.02 0.65 21.37
CA THR A 83 0.03 0.29 19.93
C THR A 83 -1.40 0.11 19.42
N LYS A 84 -2.22 -0.64 20.15
CA LYS A 84 -3.63 -0.88 19.79
C LYS A 84 -4.41 0.43 19.77
N TRP A 85 -4.32 1.22 20.84
CA TRP A 85 -5.05 2.47 20.96
C TRP A 85 -4.71 3.45 19.83
N LEU A 86 -3.41 3.66 19.58
CA LEU A 86 -2.94 4.62 18.57
C LEU A 86 -3.37 4.18 17.16
N TYR A 87 -3.29 2.87 16.86
CA TYR A 87 -3.73 2.34 15.58
C TYR A 87 -5.25 2.46 15.38
N GLU A 88 -6.03 2.16 16.41
CA GLU A 88 -7.49 2.34 16.39
C GLU A 88 -7.86 3.81 16.21
N ARG A 89 -7.18 4.71 16.94
CA ARG A 89 -7.42 6.16 16.83
C ARG A 89 -7.09 6.68 15.44
N LYS A 90 -5.93 6.29 14.89
CA LYS A 90 -5.55 6.60 13.50
C LYS A 90 -6.61 6.10 12.52
N THR A 91 -7.11 4.89 12.69
CA THR A 91 -8.13 4.29 11.82
C THR A 91 -9.47 5.08 11.87
N GLN A 92 -9.92 5.48 13.05
CA GLN A 92 -11.10 6.34 13.19
C GLN A 92 -10.95 7.66 12.45
N LEU A 93 -9.79 8.31 12.59
CA LEU A 93 -9.47 9.55 11.91
C LEU A 93 -9.36 9.37 10.40
N PHE A 94 -8.72 8.28 9.96
CA PHE A 94 -8.65 7.94 8.54
C PHE A 94 -10.04 7.78 7.92
N ASN A 95 -10.92 7.03 8.55
CA ASN A 95 -12.30 6.86 8.08
C ASN A 95 -13.09 8.18 8.03
N LYS A 96 -12.76 9.13 8.92
CA LYS A 96 -13.34 10.48 8.90
C LYS A 96 -12.86 11.33 7.73
N TYR A 97 -11.58 11.18 7.34
CA TYR A 97 -10.93 12.06 6.36
C TYR A 97 -10.86 11.46 4.96
N ASN A 98 -10.92 10.13 4.84
CA ASN A 98 -10.83 9.45 3.57
C ASN A 98 -12.09 9.68 2.72
N SER A 99 -11.89 10.18 1.51
CA SER A 99 -12.97 10.41 0.55
C SER A 99 -13.43 9.15 -0.17
N GLY A 100 -12.64 8.08 -0.12
CA GLY A 100 -12.88 6.85 -0.89
C GLY A 100 -12.63 6.98 -2.40
N LYS A 101 -12.14 8.13 -2.88
CA LYS A 101 -11.90 8.37 -4.30
C LYS A 101 -10.74 7.52 -4.82
N THR A 102 -10.90 7.03 -6.04
CA THR A 102 -9.83 6.39 -6.81
C THR A 102 -8.89 7.45 -7.39
N LEU A 103 -7.65 7.08 -7.68
CA LEU A 103 -6.75 7.94 -8.43
C LEU A 103 -7.22 8.08 -9.89
N PRO A 104 -7.11 9.27 -10.49
CA PRO A 104 -7.51 9.48 -11.89
C PRO A 104 -6.76 8.55 -12.84
N GLY A 105 -7.49 7.85 -13.69
CA GLY A 105 -6.95 6.98 -14.73
C GLY A 105 -6.70 5.53 -14.30
N VAL A 106 -6.88 5.19 -13.03
CA VAL A 106 -6.69 3.81 -12.54
C VAL A 106 -7.59 2.83 -13.27
N GLU A 107 -8.86 3.16 -13.48
CA GLU A 107 -9.81 2.30 -14.19
C GLU A 107 -9.34 1.99 -15.62
N LEU A 108 -8.75 2.96 -16.30
CA LEU A 108 -8.20 2.76 -17.66
C LEU A 108 -7.00 1.81 -17.62
N VAL A 109 -6.10 1.98 -16.66
CA VAL A 109 -4.93 1.08 -16.50
C VAL A 109 -5.38 -0.34 -16.19
N LEU A 110 -6.34 -0.50 -15.26
CA LEU A 110 -6.87 -1.82 -14.91
C LEU A 110 -7.60 -2.50 -16.07
N ALA A 111 -8.28 -1.73 -16.93
CA ALA A 111 -8.93 -2.25 -18.13
C ALA A 111 -7.90 -2.71 -19.18
N GLU A 112 -6.83 -1.93 -19.40
CA GLU A 112 -5.73 -2.30 -20.31
C GLU A 112 -4.95 -3.55 -19.86
N LEU A 113 -5.00 -3.85 -18.55
CA LEU A 113 -4.38 -5.02 -17.92
C LEU A 113 -5.37 -6.18 -17.71
N SER A 114 -6.47 -6.23 -18.47
CA SER A 114 -7.51 -7.27 -18.32
C SER A 114 -7.00 -8.70 -18.50
N ASP A 115 -5.97 -8.87 -19.33
CA ASP A 115 -5.35 -10.17 -19.64
C ASP A 115 -4.18 -10.52 -18.70
N VAL A 116 -3.93 -9.70 -17.68
CA VAL A 116 -2.87 -9.87 -16.69
C VAL A 116 -3.50 -10.13 -15.32
N GLU A 117 -2.96 -11.07 -14.55
CA GLU A 117 -3.38 -11.26 -13.15
C GLU A 117 -3.11 -9.99 -12.34
N ARG A 118 -4.13 -9.49 -11.65
CA ARG A 118 -4.06 -8.24 -10.88
C ARG A 118 -4.20 -8.52 -9.40
N LEU A 119 -3.15 -8.23 -8.65
CA LEU A 119 -3.06 -8.47 -7.22
C LEU A 119 -2.97 -7.16 -6.46
N VAL A 120 -3.49 -7.15 -5.24
CA VAL A 120 -3.28 -6.06 -4.29
C VAL A 120 -2.30 -6.49 -3.21
N VAL A 121 -1.27 -5.67 -2.98
CA VAL A 121 -0.24 -5.90 -1.96
C VAL A 121 -0.14 -4.66 -1.07
N THR A 122 -0.85 -4.66 0.05
CA THR A 122 -0.99 -3.50 0.94
C THR A 122 -0.47 -3.75 2.35
N GLY A 123 0.13 -2.75 2.98
CA GLY A 123 0.48 -2.77 4.41
C GLY A 123 -0.73 -2.65 5.35
N SER A 124 -1.91 -2.31 4.83
CA SER A 124 -3.13 -2.19 5.61
C SER A 124 -3.64 -3.55 6.10
N SER A 125 -4.26 -3.55 7.29
CA SER A 125 -4.82 -4.76 7.92
C SER A 125 -6.34 -4.64 8.15
N GLN A 126 -7.02 -3.72 7.46
CA GLN A 126 -8.44 -3.44 7.69
C GLN A 126 -9.32 -4.53 7.04
N ALA A 127 -10.30 -5.04 7.78
CA ALA A 127 -11.21 -6.08 7.29
C ALA A 127 -12.14 -5.61 6.14
N SER A 128 -12.31 -4.30 5.96
CA SER A 128 -13.17 -3.71 4.92
C SER A 128 -12.48 -3.52 3.56
N LEU A 129 -11.22 -3.95 3.42
CA LEU A 129 -10.43 -3.68 2.21
C LEU A 129 -11.05 -4.28 0.95
N LEU A 130 -11.41 -5.57 1.00
CA LEU A 130 -12.00 -6.24 -0.16
C LEU A 130 -13.32 -5.59 -0.58
N GLY A 131 -14.18 -5.23 0.38
CA GLY A 131 -15.43 -4.52 0.07
C GLY A 131 -15.20 -3.17 -0.61
N ARG A 132 -14.19 -2.42 -0.17
CA ARG A 132 -13.82 -1.14 -0.80
C ARG A 132 -13.27 -1.32 -2.22
N LEU A 133 -12.47 -2.37 -2.42
CA LEU A 133 -11.93 -2.69 -3.75
C LEU A 133 -13.05 -3.15 -4.70
N ASP A 134 -13.97 -4.00 -4.22
CA ASP A 134 -15.08 -4.47 -5.06
C ASP A 134 -16.10 -3.37 -5.37
N GLU A 135 -16.32 -2.42 -4.45
CA GLU A 135 -17.14 -1.23 -4.69
C GLU A 135 -16.52 -0.30 -5.77
N ALA A 136 -15.20 -0.07 -5.68
CA ALA A 136 -14.50 0.83 -6.60
C ALA A 136 -14.14 0.16 -7.95
N PHE A 137 -13.81 -1.12 -7.94
CA PHE A 137 -13.34 -1.90 -9.09
C PHE A 137 -14.03 -3.26 -9.14
N PRO A 138 -15.33 -3.31 -9.48
CA PRO A 138 -16.13 -4.54 -9.43
C PRO A 138 -15.50 -5.68 -10.21
N LYS A 139 -15.29 -6.83 -9.55
CA LYS A 139 -14.73 -8.06 -10.14
C LYS A 139 -13.30 -7.93 -10.70
N VAL A 140 -12.56 -6.91 -10.33
CA VAL A 140 -11.17 -6.74 -10.76
C VAL A 140 -10.20 -7.47 -9.85
N PHE A 141 -10.44 -7.42 -8.53
CA PHE A 141 -9.59 -8.06 -7.53
C PHE A 141 -10.35 -9.15 -6.78
N SER A 142 -9.65 -10.23 -6.41
CA SER A 142 -10.20 -11.32 -5.60
C SER A 142 -9.44 -11.44 -4.27
N GLU A 143 -10.09 -11.97 -3.24
CA GLU A 143 -9.50 -12.16 -1.92
C GLU A 143 -8.27 -13.08 -1.97
N ASP A 144 -8.31 -14.13 -2.80
CA ASP A 144 -7.20 -15.07 -2.97
C ASP A 144 -5.94 -14.41 -3.54
N LEU A 145 -6.10 -13.33 -4.30
CA LEU A 145 -5.03 -12.54 -4.93
C LEU A 145 -4.73 -11.25 -4.16
N MET A 146 -5.01 -11.22 -2.86
CA MET A 146 -4.64 -10.11 -1.98
C MET A 146 -3.56 -10.52 -1.00
N VAL A 147 -2.64 -9.60 -0.72
CA VAL A 147 -1.68 -9.66 0.39
C VAL A 147 -1.87 -8.43 1.25
N THR A 148 -2.16 -8.63 2.52
CA THR A 148 -2.43 -7.58 3.50
C THR A 148 -1.38 -7.59 4.61
N GLY A 149 -1.37 -6.55 5.44
CA GLY A 149 -0.49 -6.49 6.61
C GLY A 149 -0.73 -7.61 7.65
N LYS A 150 -1.79 -8.42 7.53
CA LYS A 150 -2.05 -9.59 8.40
C LYS A 150 -1.36 -10.85 7.88
N ASP A 151 -1.10 -10.92 6.59
CA ASP A 151 -0.59 -12.12 5.92
C ASP A 151 0.92 -12.26 6.08
N VAL A 152 1.62 -11.14 6.34
CA VAL A 152 3.08 -11.07 6.37
C VAL A 152 3.63 -10.85 7.78
N ARG A 153 4.82 -11.37 8.03
CA ARG A 153 5.57 -11.14 9.27
C ARG A 153 6.35 -9.82 9.20
N ARG A 154 6.86 -9.49 8.03
CA ARG A 154 7.65 -8.29 7.76
C ARG A 154 6.98 -7.52 6.63
N GLY A 155 6.58 -6.29 6.92
CA GLY A 155 6.04 -5.37 5.92
C GLY A 155 7.14 -4.72 5.08
N LYS A 156 6.75 -3.99 4.05
CA LYS A 156 7.66 -3.16 3.25
C LYS A 156 8.56 -2.32 4.19
N PRO A 157 9.87 -2.18 3.99
CA PRO A 157 10.61 -2.47 2.76
C PRO A 157 11.15 -3.91 2.63
N ASP A 158 10.71 -4.85 3.47
CA ASP A 158 11.03 -6.26 3.26
C ASP A 158 10.30 -6.75 2.00
N PRO A 159 10.92 -7.59 1.15
CA PRO A 159 10.30 -8.11 -0.06
C PRO A 159 9.19 -9.13 0.21
N GLU A 160 9.02 -9.61 1.44
CA GLU A 160 8.06 -10.66 1.82
C GLU A 160 6.65 -10.43 1.25
N PRO A 161 6.04 -9.20 1.30
CA PRO A 161 4.70 -8.99 0.77
C PRO A 161 4.62 -9.24 -0.75
N TYR A 162 5.61 -8.80 -1.51
CA TYR A 162 5.62 -9.00 -2.96
C TYR A 162 5.97 -10.42 -3.35
N LEU A 163 6.89 -11.08 -2.64
CA LEU A 163 7.20 -12.50 -2.84
C LEU A 163 5.96 -13.37 -2.60
N MET A 164 5.19 -13.07 -1.55
CA MET A 164 3.92 -13.74 -1.29
C MET A 164 2.89 -13.48 -2.41
N GLY A 165 2.85 -12.26 -2.95
CA GLY A 165 2.01 -11.93 -4.10
C GLY A 165 2.38 -12.74 -5.34
N LEU A 166 3.66 -12.89 -5.64
CA LEU A 166 4.15 -13.74 -6.74
C LEU A 166 3.77 -15.20 -6.54
N GLU A 167 3.90 -15.72 -5.32
CA GLU A 167 3.49 -17.09 -4.96
C GLU A 167 1.99 -17.29 -5.20
N LYS A 168 1.14 -16.36 -4.75
CA LYS A 168 -0.31 -16.41 -4.97
C LYS A 168 -0.69 -16.36 -6.45
N ALA A 169 0.03 -15.57 -7.26
CA ALA A 169 -0.16 -15.50 -8.70
C ALA A 169 0.43 -16.70 -9.47
N GLY A 170 1.28 -17.50 -8.82
CA GLY A 170 1.96 -18.64 -9.47
C GLY A 170 2.97 -18.22 -10.55
N VAL A 171 3.58 -17.04 -10.41
CA VAL A 171 4.52 -16.47 -11.39
C VAL A 171 5.89 -16.17 -10.77
N SER A 172 6.92 -16.08 -11.60
CA SER A 172 8.24 -15.61 -11.18
C SER A 172 8.31 -14.07 -11.20
N ALA A 173 9.30 -13.50 -10.51
CA ALA A 173 9.54 -12.06 -10.51
C ALA A 173 9.79 -11.48 -11.92
N ALA A 174 10.36 -12.26 -12.83
CA ALA A 174 10.60 -11.83 -14.21
C ALA A 174 9.31 -11.71 -15.06
N GLU A 175 8.22 -12.31 -14.59
CA GLU A 175 6.91 -12.33 -15.26
C GLU A 175 5.91 -11.32 -14.65
N ALA A 176 6.36 -10.54 -13.68
CA ALA A 176 5.50 -9.59 -12.98
C ALA A 176 6.10 -8.18 -12.96
N PHE A 177 5.26 -7.20 -12.71
CA PHE A 177 5.69 -5.85 -12.35
C PHE A 177 4.90 -5.33 -11.16
N VAL A 178 5.48 -4.36 -10.46
CA VAL A 178 4.87 -3.71 -9.30
C VAL A 178 4.50 -2.28 -9.65
N VAL A 179 3.35 -1.83 -9.17
CA VAL A 179 2.92 -0.42 -9.22
C VAL A 179 2.91 0.11 -7.79
N GLU A 180 3.79 1.06 -7.51
CA GLU A 180 4.08 1.58 -6.18
C GLU A 180 4.36 3.08 -6.20
N ASN A 181 3.98 3.78 -5.11
CA ASN A 181 4.21 5.21 -4.93
C ASN A 181 5.14 5.50 -3.74
N ALA A 182 5.25 4.59 -2.79
CA ALA A 182 5.97 4.81 -1.54
C ALA A 182 7.44 4.35 -1.64
N PRO A 183 8.41 5.11 -1.06
CA PRO A 183 9.82 4.71 -1.09
C PRO A 183 10.08 3.31 -0.50
N MET A 184 9.37 2.96 0.58
CA MET A 184 9.49 1.64 1.20
C MET A 184 8.91 0.52 0.34
N GLY A 185 7.83 0.80 -0.38
CA GLY A 185 7.24 -0.15 -1.32
C GLY A 185 8.11 -0.38 -2.56
N VAL A 186 8.64 0.69 -3.16
CA VAL A 186 9.59 0.60 -4.28
C VAL A 186 10.85 -0.19 -3.89
N ARG A 187 11.33 -0.02 -2.64
CA ARG A 187 12.48 -0.78 -2.15
C ARG A 187 12.16 -2.26 -1.92
N ALA A 188 10.92 -2.58 -1.54
CA ALA A 188 10.47 -3.96 -1.35
C ALA A 188 10.32 -4.72 -2.69
N ALA A 189 9.90 -4.01 -3.76
CA ALA A 189 9.73 -4.52 -5.13
C ALA A 189 11.07 -4.75 -5.81
#